data_11374c49d7bc0bf2d5624518472cedfa
#
_entry.id   11374c49d7bc0bf2d5624518472cedfa
#
_cell.length_a   1.000
_cell.length_b   1.000
_cell.length_c   1.000
_cell.angle_alpha   90.00
_cell.angle_beta   90.00
_cell.angle_gamma   90.00
#
_symmetry.space_group_name_H-M   'P 1'
#
loop_
_entity.id
_entity.type
_entity.pdbx_description
1 polymer ?
#
loop_
_entity_poly.entity_id
_entity_poly.type
_entity_poly.pdbx_seq_one_letter_code
_entity_poly.pdbx_strand_id
1 'polypeptide(L)'
;SFKRPFAYNRYKFSHPYDVVNLQSDDRLREFGERDARAVARYFGLTSIDNKTSYKDYAPLAVPTPQGKVYQDSTSPEIAIANLVKYDNSNKTLTCNLTASDNETCIQYYAYSFDNGLSWSILCPWNGTNNTMTITVNNVPASSGTVMFKVWNQYDQSTDTNVITY
;
A
#
# COMPACT_ATOMS: atom_id res chain seq x y z
N SER A 1 32.60 5.79 0.45
CA SER A 1 31.77 6.97 0.17
C SER A 1 30.34 6.51 0.08
N PHE A 2 29.53 6.85 1.08
CA PHE A 2 28.08 6.60 1.08
C PHE A 2 27.44 7.49 0.01
N LYS A 3 27.06 6.91 -1.12
CA LYS A 3 26.48 7.66 -2.24
C LYS A 3 24.95 7.82 -2.16
N ARG A 4 24.26 7.25 -1.19
CA ARG A 4 22.81 7.45 -0.99
C ARG A 4 22.47 7.54 0.51
N PRO A 5 21.65 8.49 0.94
CA PRO A 5 21.10 8.46 2.27
C PRO A 5 20.27 7.17 2.40
N PHE A 6 20.46 6.47 3.51
CA PHE A 6 19.67 5.30 3.85
C PHE A 6 18.26 5.79 4.20
N ALA A 7 17.34 5.75 3.25
CA ALA A 7 15.94 6.05 3.51
C ALA A 7 15.21 4.73 3.76
N TYR A 8 14.71 4.56 4.97
CA TYR A 8 13.94 3.40 5.37
C TYR A 8 12.51 3.84 5.70
N ASN A 9 11.57 3.59 4.78
CA ASN A 9 10.15 3.82 5.01
C ASN A 9 9.47 2.49 5.30
N ARG A 10 9.23 2.19 6.59
CA ARG A 10 8.52 0.99 7.00
C ARG A 10 7.00 1.15 6.91
N TYR A 11 6.52 2.37 7.13
CA TYR A 11 5.10 2.69 7.19
C TYR A 11 4.79 4.00 6.49
N LYS A 12 3.61 4.06 5.89
CA LYS A 12 3.06 5.28 5.29
C LYS A 12 1.91 5.79 6.15
N PHE A 13 1.98 7.04 6.58
CA PHE A 13 0.90 7.69 7.35
C PHE A 13 -0.43 7.73 6.60
N SER A 14 -0.40 7.63 5.29
CA SER A 14 -1.59 7.58 4.44
C SER A 14 -2.22 6.19 4.34
N HIS A 15 -1.55 5.15 4.84
CA HIS A 15 -2.06 3.79 4.76
C HIS A 15 -2.80 3.40 6.05
N PRO A 16 -4.11 3.10 6.01
CA PRO A 16 -4.91 2.88 7.21
C PRO A 16 -4.38 1.80 8.16
N TYR A 17 -3.84 0.71 7.62
CA TYR A 17 -3.26 -0.37 8.44
C TYR A 17 -1.95 0.04 9.10
N ASP A 18 -1.17 0.90 8.47
CA ASP A 18 0.08 1.39 9.03
C ASP A 18 -0.17 2.35 10.19
N VAL A 19 -1.22 3.18 10.09
CA VAL A 19 -1.62 4.11 11.16
C VAL A 19 -1.95 3.36 12.44
N VAL A 20 -2.66 2.24 12.38
CA VAL A 20 -2.98 1.42 13.57
C VAL A 20 -1.71 0.92 14.25
N ASN A 21 -0.72 0.49 13.48
CA ASN A 21 0.57 0.05 14.03
C ASN A 21 1.37 1.23 14.65
N LEU A 22 1.29 2.41 14.04
CA LEU A 22 1.97 3.61 14.52
C LEU A 22 1.33 4.24 15.76
N GLN A 23 0.09 3.88 16.10
CA GLN A 23 -0.61 4.32 17.32
C GLN A 23 -0.32 3.46 18.55
N SER A 24 0.41 2.36 18.40
CA SER A 24 0.73 1.45 19.52
C SER A 24 2.17 1.65 19.97
N ASP A 25 2.37 2.09 21.22
CA ASP A 25 3.69 2.26 21.83
C ASP A 25 4.49 0.96 21.85
N ASP A 26 3.85 -0.17 22.08
CA ASP A 26 4.52 -1.48 22.07
C ASP A 26 5.02 -1.84 20.67
N ARG A 27 4.22 -1.56 19.64
CA ARG A 27 4.64 -1.75 18.25
C ARG A 27 5.79 -0.83 17.86
N LEU A 28 5.71 0.44 18.23
CA LEU A 28 6.78 1.41 17.98
C LEU A 28 8.09 0.98 18.67
N ARG A 29 8.00 0.50 19.91
CA ARG A 29 9.17 -0.04 20.62
C ARG A 29 9.75 -1.26 19.91
N GLU A 30 8.92 -2.24 19.55
CA GLU A 30 9.35 -3.43 18.82
C GLU A 30 10.07 -3.07 17.51
N PHE A 31 9.54 -2.10 16.76
CA PHE A 31 10.18 -1.61 15.54
C PHE A 31 11.53 -0.96 15.83
N GLY A 32 11.57 -0.06 16.80
CA GLY A 32 12.82 0.60 17.19
C GLY A 32 13.91 -0.39 17.61
N GLU A 33 13.55 -1.42 18.36
CA GLU A 33 14.50 -2.49 18.75
C GLU A 33 14.99 -3.29 17.55
N ARG A 34 14.12 -3.66 16.63
CA ARG A 34 14.51 -4.39 15.42
C ARG A 34 15.40 -3.57 14.51
N ASP A 35 15.10 -2.30 14.35
CA ASP A 35 15.89 -1.39 13.53
C ASP A 35 17.28 -1.14 14.18
N ALA A 36 17.33 -0.93 15.49
CA ALA A 36 18.57 -0.78 16.22
C ALA A 36 19.46 -2.03 16.10
N ARG A 37 18.86 -3.22 16.19
CA ARG A 37 19.60 -4.48 15.99
C ARG A 37 20.11 -4.63 14.57
N ALA A 38 19.34 -4.23 13.55
CA ALA A 38 19.78 -4.28 12.16
C ALA A 38 20.97 -3.35 11.91
N VAL A 39 20.91 -2.13 12.44
CA VAL A 39 22.03 -1.16 12.37
C VAL A 39 23.26 -1.70 13.12
N ALA A 40 23.06 -2.21 14.34
CA ALA A 40 24.16 -2.76 15.13
C ALA A 40 24.85 -3.92 14.41
N ARG A 41 24.09 -4.80 13.77
CA ARG A 41 24.62 -5.90 12.95
C ARG A 41 25.43 -5.39 11.76
N TYR A 42 24.89 -4.40 11.04
CA TYR A 42 25.55 -3.85 9.86
C TYR A 42 26.91 -3.21 10.20
N PHE A 43 26.98 -2.51 11.33
CA PHE A 43 28.21 -1.84 11.77
C PHE A 43 29.08 -2.67 12.73
N GLY A 44 28.69 -3.88 13.08
CA GLY A 44 29.43 -4.73 14.03
C GLY A 44 29.52 -4.13 15.42
N LEU A 45 28.46 -3.47 15.91
CA LEU A 45 28.44 -2.76 17.20
C LEU A 45 28.24 -3.75 18.37
N THR A 46 28.66 -3.30 19.55
CA THR A 46 28.36 -3.98 20.82
C THR A 46 27.39 -3.12 21.62
N SER A 47 26.40 -3.74 22.27
CA SER A 47 25.46 -3.05 23.14
C SER A 47 26.18 -2.40 24.35
N ILE A 48 25.63 -1.31 24.89
CA ILE A 48 26.20 -0.59 26.03
C ILE A 48 26.35 -1.49 27.26
N ASP A 49 25.42 -2.44 27.44
CA ASP A 49 25.43 -3.39 28.54
C ASP A 49 26.34 -4.61 28.29
N ASN A 50 27.06 -4.62 27.18
CA ASN A 50 27.97 -5.70 26.74
C ASN A 50 27.33 -7.09 26.65
N LYS A 51 25.99 -7.18 26.67
CA LYS A 51 25.29 -8.46 26.59
C LYS A 51 25.22 -9.02 25.17
N THR A 52 25.29 -8.13 24.17
CA THR A 52 25.21 -8.54 22.76
C THR A 52 26.27 -7.83 21.95
N SER A 53 27.11 -8.59 21.26
CA SER A 53 28.12 -8.07 20.34
C SER A 53 27.84 -8.59 18.93
N TYR A 54 27.97 -7.73 17.97
CA TYR A 54 27.85 -8.05 16.54
C TYR A 54 29.18 -7.87 15.78
N LYS A 55 30.31 -7.74 16.50
CA LYS A 55 31.62 -7.49 15.89
C LYS A 55 32.03 -8.55 14.86
N ASP A 56 31.69 -9.80 15.14
CA ASP A 56 32.05 -10.93 14.27
C ASP A 56 30.84 -11.41 13.44
N TYR A 57 29.83 -10.58 13.38
CA TYR A 57 28.63 -10.93 12.64
C TYR A 57 28.86 -10.70 11.13
N ALA A 58 29.01 -11.80 10.39
CA ALA A 58 28.98 -11.70 8.94
C ALA A 58 27.58 -11.24 8.49
N PRO A 59 27.44 -10.20 7.66
CA PRO A 59 26.16 -9.84 7.07
C PRO A 59 25.56 -11.09 6.42
N LEU A 60 24.30 -11.36 6.72
CA LEU A 60 23.58 -12.41 5.99
C LEU A 60 23.68 -12.11 4.50
N ALA A 61 24.12 -13.10 3.73
CA ALA A 61 24.04 -12.98 2.28
C ALA A 61 22.62 -12.57 1.91
N VAL A 62 22.49 -11.49 1.15
CA VAL A 62 21.19 -11.09 0.62
C VAL A 62 20.67 -12.29 -0.17
N PRO A 63 19.51 -12.88 0.20
CA PRO A 63 18.99 -14.02 -0.54
C PRO A 63 18.86 -13.62 -2.00
N THR A 64 19.45 -14.41 -2.89
CA THR A 64 19.21 -14.20 -4.31
C THR A 64 17.73 -14.42 -4.57
N PRO A 65 17.02 -13.46 -5.16
CA PRO A 65 15.60 -13.61 -5.45
C PRO A 65 15.38 -14.87 -6.29
N GLN A 66 14.67 -15.83 -5.76
CA GLN A 66 14.20 -16.95 -6.55
C GLN A 66 12.89 -16.52 -7.24
N GLY A 67 13.04 -15.90 -8.41
CA GLY A 67 11.93 -15.64 -9.32
C GLY A 67 10.90 -14.60 -8.86
N LYS A 68 11.22 -13.76 -7.86
CA LYS A 68 10.37 -12.63 -7.49
C LYS A 68 11.12 -11.31 -7.66
N VAL A 69 10.46 -10.33 -8.21
CA VAL A 69 10.98 -8.97 -8.34
C VAL A 69 10.97 -8.33 -6.95
N TYR A 70 12.14 -7.88 -6.48
CA TYR A 70 12.26 -7.19 -5.19
C TYR A 70 11.92 -5.72 -5.24
N GLN A 71 11.82 -5.18 -6.43
CA GLN A 71 11.38 -3.84 -6.70
C GLN A 71 10.49 -3.90 -7.93
N ASP A 72 9.20 -3.83 -7.66
CA ASP A 72 8.19 -3.68 -8.69
C ASP A 72 8.20 -2.25 -9.20
N SER A 73 8.39 -2.07 -10.48
CA SER A 73 8.36 -0.78 -11.18
C SER A 73 7.23 -0.69 -12.21
N THR A 74 6.41 -1.73 -12.28
CA THR A 74 5.27 -1.80 -13.18
C THR A 74 3.99 -1.39 -12.47
N SER A 75 3.03 -0.91 -13.23
CA SER A 75 1.70 -0.60 -12.73
C SER A 75 0.82 -1.84 -12.76
N PRO A 76 -0.23 -1.94 -11.92
CA PRO A 76 -1.20 -3.01 -12.00
C PRO A 76 -1.69 -3.26 -13.44
N GLU A 77 -1.62 -4.50 -13.91
CA GLU A 77 -1.99 -4.86 -15.29
C GLU A 77 -3.50 -4.89 -15.49
N ILE A 78 -4.25 -5.16 -14.43
CA ILE A 78 -5.71 -5.19 -14.47
C ILE A 78 -6.24 -4.17 -13.47
N ALA A 79 -7.10 -3.28 -13.96
CA ALA A 79 -7.90 -2.36 -13.17
C ALA A 79 -9.23 -2.12 -13.88
N ILE A 80 -10.29 -2.79 -13.45
CA ILE A 80 -11.62 -2.74 -14.07
C ILE A 80 -12.66 -2.43 -12.99
N ALA A 81 -13.60 -1.56 -13.32
CA ALA A 81 -14.72 -1.24 -12.47
C ALA A 81 -16.06 -1.50 -13.19
N ASN A 82 -17.01 -2.08 -12.48
CA ASN A 82 -18.36 -2.35 -12.98
C ASN A 82 -19.40 -1.81 -12.00
N LEU A 83 -20.41 -1.13 -12.53
CA LEU A 83 -21.55 -0.68 -11.76
C LEU A 83 -22.40 -1.89 -11.33
N VAL A 84 -22.69 -1.98 -10.04
CA VAL A 84 -23.64 -2.95 -9.49
C VAL A 84 -24.98 -2.27 -9.25
N LYS A 85 -24.98 -1.12 -8.57
CA LYS A 85 -26.20 -0.39 -8.23
C LYS A 85 -25.89 1.08 -7.97
N TYR A 86 -26.78 1.95 -8.40
CA TYR A 86 -26.87 3.32 -7.91
C TYR A 86 -28.20 3.52 -7.21
N ASP A 87 -28.17 4.04 -5.98
CA ASP A 87 -29.34 4.40 -5.18
C ASP A 87 -29.40 5.92 -5.03
N ASN A 88 -30.22 6.54 -5.86
CA ASN A 88 -30.36 7.99 -5.87
C ASN A 88 -30.99 8.54 -4.58
N SER A 89 -31.82 7.76 -3.89
CA SER A 89 -32.48 8.19 -2.65
C SER A 89 -31.48 8.30 -1.50
N ASN A 90 -30.57 7.34 -1.40
CA ASN A 90 -29.54 7.30 -0.37
C ASN A 90 -28.18 7.89 -0.83
N LYS A 91 -28.09 8.33 -2.09
CA LYS A 91 -26.85 8.83 -2.69
C LYS A 91 -25.68 7.85 -2.53
N THR A 92 -25.97 6.57 -2.80
CA THR A 92 -24.95 5.49 -2.69
C THR A 92 -24.73 4.83 -4.03
N LEU A 93 -23.46 4.55 -4.33
CA LEU A 93 -23.02 3.87 -5.53
C LEU A 93 -22.27 2.60 -5.14
N THR A 94 -22.73 1.45 -5.59
CA THR A 94 -22.07 0.17 -5.37
C THR A 94 -21.40 -0.30 -6.66
N CYS A 95 -20.13 -0.62 -6.59
CA CYS A 95 -19.32 -1.07 -7.72
C CYS A 95 -18.53 -2.33 -7.34
N ASN A 96 -18.28 -3.17 -8.32
CA ASN A 96 -17.28 -4.22 -8.24
C ASN A 96 -15.99 -3.74 -8.92
N LEU A 97 -14.89 -3.80 -8.17
CA LEU A 97 -13.55 -3.58 -8.70
C LEU A 97 -12.87 -4.93 -8.92
N THR A 98 -12.17 -5.06 -10.04
CA THR A 98 -11.24 -6.15 -10.31
C THR A 98 -9.89 -5.54 -10.59
N ALA A 99 -8.88 -5.90 -9.81
CA ALA A 99 -7.53 -5.40 -10.00
C ALA A 99 -6.51 -6.47 -9.64
N SER A 100 -5.45 -6.54 -10.41
CA SER A 100 -4.32 -7.44 -10.15
C SER A 100 -3.01 -6.83 -10.62
N ASP A 101 -1.97 -7.33 -10.01
CA ASP A 101 -0.58 -7.06 -10.33
C ASP A 101 0.17 -8.39 -10.37
N ASN A 102 0.99 -8.62 -11.39
CA ASN A 102 1.69 -9.89 -11.58
C ASN A 102 2.89 -10.05 -10.64
N GLU A 103 3.42 -8.94 -10.14
CA GLU A 103 4.65 -8.90 -9.36
C GLU A 103 4.39 -8.72 -7.87
N THR A 104 3.34 -7.95 -7.52
CA THR A 104 2.99 -7.63 -6.14
C THR A 104 1.49 -7.72 -5.89
N CYS A 105 1.00 -7.14 -4.83
CA CYS A 105 -0.43 -7.12 -4.51
C CYS A 105 -0.98 -5.70 -4.57
N ILE A 106 -2.28 -5.59 -4.86
CA ILE A 106 -3.01 -4.33 -4.74
C ILE A 106 -3.15 -3.98 -3.26
N GLN A 107 -2.80 -2.74 -2.90
CA GLN A 107 -2.84 -2.27 -1.52
C GLN A 107 -4.00 -1.33 -1.23
N TYR A 108 -4.29 -0.42 -2.13
CA TYR A 108 -5.34 0.56 -1.91
C TYR A 108 -5.95 1.06 -3.22
N TYR A 109 -7.08 1.76 -3.08
CA TYR A 109 -7.78 2.41 -4.18
C TYR A 109 -8.26 3.80 -3.77
N ALA A 110 -8.60 4.61 -4.76
CA ALA A 110 -9.36 5.85 -4.63
C ALA A 110 -10.38 5.95 -5.74
N TYR A 111 -11.32 6.88 -5.61
CA TYR A 111 -12.31 7.16 -6.65
C TYR A 111 -12.36 8.65 -6.99
N SER A 112 -12.81 8.94 -8.20
CA SER A 112 -12.97 10.28 -8.74
C SER A 112 -14.32 10.41 -9.42
N PHE A 113 -15.01 11.53 -9.21
CA PHE A 113 -16.25 11.90 -9.89
C PHE A 113 -16.05 12.97 -10.99
N ASP A 114 -14.81 13.37 -11.22
CA ASP A 114 -14.41 14.43 -12.16
C ASP A 114 -13.37 13.97 -13.18
N ASN A 115 -13.45 12.69 -13.56
CA ASN A 115 -12.55 12.06 -14.53
C ASN A 115 -11.05 12.15 -14.16
N GLY A 116 -10.74 11.98 -12.86
CA GLY A 116 -9.38 11.93 -12.39
C GLY A 116 -8.73 13.28 -12.07
N LEU A 117 -9.47 14.37 -12.13
CA LEU A 117 -8.94 15.70 -11.75
C LEU A 117 -8.76 15.81 -10.23
N SER A 118 -9.66 15.22 -9.47
CA SER A 118 -9.49 15.06 -8.02
C SER A 118 -9.83 13.64 -7.57
N TRP A 119 -9.20 13.21 -6.47
CA TRP A 119 -9.34 11.85 -5.95
C TRP A 119 -9.80 11.89 -4.49
N SER A 120 -10.58 10.88 -4.10
CA SER A 120 -10.90 10.63 -2.70
C SER A 120 -9.64 10.35 -1.87
N ILE A 121 -9.79 10.28 -0.57
CA ILE A 121 -8.74 9.69 0.28
C ILE A 121 -8.48 8.24 -0.16
N LEU A 122 -7.26 7.77 0.08
CA LEU A 122 -6.90 6.38 -0.17
C LEU A 122 -7.69 5.45 0.74
N CYS A 123 -8.29 4.44 0.15
CA CYS A 123 -9.03 3.39 0.83
C CYS A 123 -8.25 2.07 0.75
N PRO A 124 -8.20 1.26 1.82
CA PRO A 124 -7.49 -0.01 1.80
C PRO A 124 -8.15 -0.99 0.84
N TRP A 125 -7.34 -1.72 0.08
CA TRP A 125 -7.81 -2.86 -0.69
C TRP A 125 -7.91 -4.09 0.22
N ASN A 126 -9.13 -4.59 0.41
CA ASN A 126 -9.42 -5.80 1.17
C ASN A 126 -10.17 -6.84 0.33
N GLY A 127 -10.01 -6.76 -0.99
CA GLY A 127 -10.58 -7.71 -1.93
C GLY A 127 -9.97 -9.10 -1.81
N THR A 128 -10.76 -10.09 -2.15
CA THR A 128 -10.34 -11.49 -2.28
C THR A 128 -10.35 -11.91 -3.74
N ASN A 129 -9.41 -12.77 -4.15
CA ASN A 129 -9.29 -13.22 -5.55
C ASN A 129 -9.30 -12.06 -6.57
N ASN A 130 -8.55 -11.00 -6.27
CA ASN A 130 -8.43 -9.81 -7.11
C ASN A 130 -9.74 -9.04 -7.34
N THR A 131 -10.78 -9.28 -6.56
CA THR A 131 -12.06 -8.60 -6.66
C THR A 131 -12.51 -8.02 -5.33
N MET A 132 -13.23 -6.90 -5.40
CA MET A 132 -13.76 -6.21 -4.23
C MET A 132 -15.05 -5.50 -4.59
N THR A 133 -16.08 -5.65 -3.74
CA THR A 133 -17.30 -4.84 -3.83
C THR A 133 -17.17 -3.66 -2.90
N ILE A 134 -17.39 -2.46 -3.41
CA ILE A 134 -17.32 -1.22 -2.65
C ILE A 134 -18.64 -0.46 -2.72
N THR A 135 -18.94 0.30 -1.68
CA THR A 135 -20.04 1.27 -1.66
C THR A 135 -19.48 2.65 -1.38
N VAL A 136 -19.70 3.56 -2.31
CA VAL A 136 -19.37 4.98 -2.18
C VAL A 136 -20.61 5.72 -1.72
N ASN A 137 -20.50 6.44 -0.61
CA ASN A 137 -21.57 7.26 -0.05
C ASN A 137 -21.43 8.73 -0.49
N ASN A 138 -22.52 9.49 -0.36
CA ASN A 138 -22.55 10.91 -0.67
C ASN A 138 -22.20 11.21 -2.13
N VAL A 139 -22.70 10.41 -3.04
CA VAL A 139 -22.53 10.62 -4.48
C VAL A 139 -23.07 12.01 -4.86
N PRO A 140 -22.29 12.87 -5.55
CA PRO A 140 -22.58 14.31 -5.65
C PRO A 140 -23.78 14.65 -6.52
N ALA A 141 -24.14 13.82 -7.48
CA ALA A 141 -25.21 14.08 -8.44
C ALA A 141 -26.16 12.88 -8.56
N SER A 142 -27.31 13.09 -9.22
CA SER A 142 -28.27 12.02 -9.54
C SER A 142 -27.87 11.19 -10.76
N SER A 143 -26.94 11.68 -11.55
CA SER A 143 -26.30 10.98 -12.67
C SER A 143 -24.91 11.57 -12.88
N GLY A 144 -24.00 10.79 -13.39
CA GLY A 144 -22.63 11.25 -13.60
C GLY A 144 -21.70 10.11 -13.97
N THR A 145 -20.43 10.38 -13.81
CA THR A 145 -19.37 9.40 -14.04
C THR A 145 -18.55 9.18 -12.77
N VAL A 146 -18.02 8.00 -12.62
CA VAL A 146 -17.04 7.66 -11.62
C VAL A 146 -15.95 6.80 -12.24
N MET A 147 -14.73 7.00 -11.81
CA MET A 147 -13.61 6.12 -12.11
C MET A 147 -12.83 5.84 -10.83
N PHE A 148 -12.05 4.78 -10.86
CA PHE A 148 -11.22 4.38 -9.74
C PHE A 148 -9.76 4.34 -10.18
N LYS A 149 -8.88 4.47 -9.20
CA LYS A 149 -7.45 4.24 -9.36
C LYS A 149 -7.04 3.23 -8.31
N VAL A 150 -6.24 2.26 -8.69
CA VAL A 150 -5.69 1.25 -7.78
C VAL A 150 -4.19 1.37 -7.73
N TRP A 151 -3.62 1.05 -6.58
CA TRP A 151 -2.17 1.07 -6.36
C TRP A 151 -1.68 -0.26 -5.86
N ASN A 152 -0.53 -0.67 -6.35
CA ASN A 152 0.19 -1.82 -5.84
C ASN A 152 1.04 -1.49 -4.60
N GLN A 153 1.77 -2.47 -4.10
CA GLN A 153 2.61 -2.35 -2.90
C GLN A 153 3.75 -1.34 -3.06
N TYR A 154 4.14 -0.98 -4.28
CA TYR A 154 5.22 -0.05 -4.61
C TYR A 154 4.73 1.31 -5.09
N ASP A 155 3.45 1.64 -4.86
CA ASP A 155 2.80 2.88 -5.27
C ASP A 155 2.71 3.11 -6.78
N GLN A 156 2.92 2.08 -7.58
CA GLN A 156 2.57 2.14 -8.99
C GLN A 156 1.05 2.04 -9.13
N SER A 157 0.47 2.73 -10.07
CA SER A 157 -1.00 2.85 -10.15
C SER A 157 -1.55 2.70 -11.55
N THR A 158 -2.78 2.24 -11.63
CA THR A 158 -3.56 2.14 -12.86
C THR A 158 -4.98 2.64 -12.63
N ASP A 159 -5.49 3.40 -13.59
CA ASP A 159 -6.87 3.87 -13.60
C ASP A 159 -7.79 2.81 -14.18
N THR A 160 -9.02 2.71 -13.65
CA THR A 160 -10.05 1.86 -14.23
C THR A 160 -10.72 2.54 -15.43
N ASN A 161 -11.58 1.79 -16.11
CA ASN A 161 -12.56 2.38 -17.00
C ASN A 161 -13.49 3.35 -16.24
N VAL A 162 -14.06 4.31 -16.97
CA VAL A 162 -15.10 5.20 -16.46
C VAL A 162 -16.44 4.47 -16.44
N ILE A 163 -17.19 4.63 -15.36
CA ILE A 163 -18.56 4.13 -15.19
C ILE A 163 -19.51 5.31 -15.22
N THR A 164 -20.64 5.16 -15.92
CA THR A 164 -21.78 6.08 -15.86
C THR A 164 -22.85 5.53 -14.92
N TYR A 165 -23.42 6.37 -14.08
CA TYR A 165 -24.51 6.03 -13.14
C TYR A 165 -25.66 7.01 -13.18
#